data_c59dc711a2fff1c3473192b5cc2649a3
#
_entry.id   c59dc711a2fff1c3473192b5cc2649a3
#
_cell.length_a   1.000
_cell.length_b   1.000
_cell.length_c   1.000
_cell.angle_alpha   90.00
_cell.angle_beta   90.00
_cell.angle_gamma   90.00
#
_symmetry.space_group_name_H-M   'P 1'
#
loop_
_entity.id
_entity.type
_entity.pdbx_description
1 polymer ?
#
loop_
_entity_poly.entity_id
_entity_poly.type
_entity_poly.pdbx_seq_one_letter_code
_entity_poly.pdbx_strand_id
1 'polypeptide(L)'
;MIYGPDRGELDDEAVLAAYPWPQEGRWVRAMMVTTLDGASAGPDGLSGSISSEVDKAVFNAVRRHADAVLVGAGTIRAEGYGAMKAKPADADARAAQGQAPAPVIAIVSPSLDLPWDSALFTDSTEPPLVLTAAEPDADALDRARQARATLVHAAGDDLPPDFVVDTLVSRGLRRIVCEGGPRLLEAVTRAGLVDEADITVSPLFAGLAHATRTEGLEKVVGFGLEHVLTAEGFLMCRYVRG
;
A
#
# COMPACT_ATOMS: atom_id res chain seq x y z
N MET A 1 10.57 2.63 -20.88
CA MET A 1 10.39 3.99 -20.29
C MET A 1 10.15 5.01 -21.39
N ILE A 2 9.09 5.82 -21.27
CA ILE A 2 8.74 6.85 -22.27
C ILE A 2 9.24 8.23 -21.84
N TYR A 3 9.21 8.51 -20.54
CA TYR A 3 9.60 9.77 -19.93
C TYR A 3 10.56 9.50 -18.77
N GLY A 4 11.57 10.34 -18.63
CA GLY A 4 12.61 10.23 -17.61
C GLY A 4 14.01 10.32 -18.22
N PRO A 5 15.06 10.31 -17.38
CA PRO A 5 16.46 10.48 -17.85
C PRO A 5 16.94 9.32 -18.72
N ASP A 6 16.49 8.10 -18.45
CA ASP A 6 16.90 6.90 -19.15
C ASP A 6 15.77 6.33 -20.01
N ARG A 7 16.11 5.89 -21.22
CA ARG A 7 15.17 5.30 -22.16
C ARG A 7 15.72 3.94 -22.62
N GLY A 8 14.90 2.91 -22.55
CA GLY A 8 15.24 1.55 -22.96
C GLY A 8 14.41 0.50 -22.29
N GLU A 9 14.69 -0.76 -22.57
CA GLU A 9 14.10 -1.89 -21.86
C GLU A 9 14.72 -2.01 -20.46
N LEU A 10 13.88 -2.33 -19.48
CA LEU A 10 14.28 -2.50 -18.08
C LEU A 10 14.09 -3.95 -17.67
N ASP A 11 15.09 -4.51 -17.04
CA ASP A 11 14.97 -5.76 -16.28
C ASP A 11 14.43 -5.50 -14.87
N ASP A 12 14.21 -6.56 -14.11
CA ASP A 12 13.63 -6.47 -12.76
C ASP A 12 14.47 -5.60 -11.80
N GLU A 13 15.80 -5.62 -11.93
CA GLU A 13 16.68 -4.82 -11.07
C GLU A 13 16.62 -3.33 -11.47
N ALA A 14 16.52 -3.04 -12.77
CA ALA A 14 16.35 -1.68 -13.26
C ALA A 14 14.96 -1.13 -12.90
N VAL A 15 13.91 -1.97 -12.91
CA VAL A 15 12.58 -1.59 -12.39
C VAL A 15 12.66 -1.25 -10.91
N LEU A 16 13.32 -2.09 -10.10
CA LEU A 16 13.52 -1.82 -8.68
C LEU A 16 14.28 -0.50 -8.44
N ALA A 17 15.35 -0.26 -9.21
CA ALA A 17 16.16 0.94 -9.10
C ALA A 17 15.40 2.22 -9.53
N ALA A 18 14.36 2.10 -10.35
CA ALA A 18 13.50 3.21 -10.74
C ALA A 18 12.63 3.75 -9.58
N TYR A 19 12.48 2.98 -8.50
CA TYR A 19 11.69 3.36 -7.31
C TYR A 19 12.56 3.45 -6.05
N PRO A 20 13.56 4.34 -5.99
CA PRO A 20 14.47 4.45 -4.86
C PRO A 20 13.74 4.91 -3.60
N TRP A 21 14.13 4.38 -2.44
CA TRP A 21 13.68 4.87 -1.15
C TRP A 21 14.64 5.94 -0.61
N PRO A 22 14.15 7.01 0.01
CA PRO A 22 14.99 7.94 0.75
C PRO A 22 15.78 7.22 1.86
N GLN A 23 16.99 7.70 2.11
CA GLN A 23 17.86 7.12 3.15
C GLN A 23 17.40 7.52 4.54
N GLU A 24 16.79 8.69 4.69
CA GLU A 24 16.37 9.24 5.96
C GLU A 24 14.91 9.71 5.91
N GLY A 25 14.32 9.86 7.10
CA GLY A 25 12.97 10.36 7.24
C GLY A 25 11.89 9.29 7.04
N ARG A 26 10.66 9.74 7.08
CA ARG A 26 9.47 8.99 6.73
C ARG A 26 9.19 9.18 5.23
N TRP A 27 8.72 8.13 4.58
CA TRP A 27 8.25 8.22 3.21
C TRP A 27 7.01 7.35 3.00
N VAL A 28 5.93 7.95 2.55
CA VAL A 28 4.68 7.26 2.23
C VAL A 28 4.44 7.30 0.72
N ARG A 29 4.44 6.13 0.10
CA ARG A 29 4.05 5.91 -1.28
C ARG A 29 2.61 5.49 -1.36
N ALA A 30 1.81 6.18 -2.14
CA ALA A 30 0.50 5.72 -2.57
C ALA A 30 0.67 4.87 -3.83
N MET A 31 0.20 3.64 -3.82
CA MET A 31 0.32 2.73 -4.95
C MET A 31 -1.05 2.21 -5.37
N MET A 32 -1.45 2.51 -6.59
CA MET A 32 -2.78 2.19 -7.10
C MET A 32 -2.75 1.90 -8.60
N VAL A 33 -3.66 1.04 -9.05
CA VAL A 33 -4.03 0.89 -10.47
C VAL A 33 -5.37 1.56 -10.73
N THR A 34 -5.51 2.19 -11.90
CA THR A 34 -6.75 2.81 -12.36
C THR A 34 -6.96 2.53 -13.85
N THR A 35 -8.21 2.49 -14.28
CA THR A 35 -8.59 2.43 -15.70
C THR A 35 -8.52 3.79 -16.36
N LEU A 36 -8.71 3.85 -17.69
CA LEU A 36 -8.78 5.10 -18.46
C LEU A 36 -9.92 6.03 -18.03
N ASP A 37 -10.98 5.46 -17.46
CA ASP A 37 -12.15 6.19 -16.92
C ASP A 37 -12.09 6.38 -15.39
N GLY A 38 -10.94 6.06 -14.76
CA GLY A 38 -10.67 6.36 -13.35
C GLY A 38 -11.24 5.33 -12.36
N ALA A 39 -11.69 4.16 -12.81
CA ALA A 39 -12.12 3.10 -11.89
C ALA A 39 -10.89 2.42 -11.25
N SER A 40 -10.94 2.15 -9.96
CA SER A 40 -9.89 1.45 -9.18
C SER A 40 -10.13 -0.06 -9.05
N ALA A 41 -11.19 -0.57 -9.66
CA ALA A 41 -11.55 -1.98 -9.69
C ALA A 41 -12.37 -2.28 -10.94
N GLY A 42 -12.41 -3.53 -11.37
CA GLY A 42 -13.27 -3.99 -12.44
C GLY A 42 -14.70 -4.27 -11.99
N PRO A 43 -15.54 -4.83 -12.88
CA PRO A 43 -16.95 -5.15 -12.57
C PRO A 43 -17.12 -6.18 -11.45
N ASP A 44 -16.10 -6.97 -11.17
CA ASP A 44 -16.03 -7.93 -10.06
C ASP A 44 -15.70 -7.29 -8.70
N GLY A 45 -15.40 -5.99 -8.69
CA GLY A 45 -14.99 -5.25 -7.50
C GLY A 45 -13.52 -5.43 -7.11
N LEU A 46 -12.71 -6.07 -7.96
CA LEU A 46 -11.30 -6.37 -7.70
C LEU A 46 -10.37 -5.53 -8.57
N SER A 47 -9.24 -5.12 -8.01
CA SER A 47 -8.18 -4.43 -8.74
C SER A 47 -7.44 -5.38 -9.69
N GLY A 48 -7.39 -6.66 -9.36
CA GLY A 48 -6.76 -7.70 -10.16
C GLY A 48 -7.31 -7.83 -11.58
N SER A 49 -8.59 -7.52 -11.80
CA SER A 49 -9.23 -7.60 -13.13
C SER A 49 -8.89 -6.43 -14.05
N ILE A 50 -8.30 -5.36 -13.53
CA ILE A 50 -7.81 -4.20 -14.29
C ILE A 50 -6.28 -4.10 -14.28
N SER A 51 -5.58 -5.01 -13.60
CA SER A 51 -4.12 -5.12 -13.51
C SER A 51 -3.57 -6.12 -14.53
N SER A 52 -2.26 -6.25 -14.61
CA SER A 52 -1.53 -7.20 -15.46
C SER A 52 -0.27 -7.72 -14.76
N GLU A 53 0.42 -8.68 -15.38
CA GLU A 53 1.68 -9.19 -14.81
C GLU A 53 2.77 -8.13 -14.79
N VAL A 54 2.79 -7.21 -15.74
CA VAL A 54 3.77 -6.10 -15.75
C VAL A 54 3.49 -5.07 -14.67
N ASP A 55 2.22 -4.78 -14.39
CA ASP A 55 1.82 -3.94 -13.26
C ASP A 55 2.18 -4.60 -11.92
N LYS A 56 1.91 -5.90 -11.79
CA LYS A 56 2.30 -6.69 -10.60
C LYS A 56 3.81 -6.75 -10.39
N ALA A 57 4.61 -6.76 -11.47
CA ALA A 57 6.07 -6.73 -11.35
C ALA A 57 6.54 -5.41 -10.72
N VAL A 58 6.03 -4.27 -11.18
CA VAL A 58 6.31 -2.95 -10.58
C VAL A 58 5.81 -2.90 -9.14
N PHE A 59 4.59 -3.35 -8.89
CA PHE A 59 3.99 -3.42 -7.55
C PHE A 59 4.87 -4.21 -6.57
N ASN A 60 5.35 -5.38 -7.00
CA ASN A 60 6.24 -6.21 -6.19
C ASN A 60 7.62 -5.56 -5.99
N ALA A 61 8.18 -4.88 -6.99
CA ALA A 61 9.45 -4.17 -6.89
C ALA A 61 9.37 -3.05 -5.84
N VAL A 62 8.30 -2.26 -5.85
CA VAL A 62 8.08 -1.19 -4.86
C VAL A 62 7.97 -1.73 -3.44
N ARG A 63 7.30 -2.89 -3.25
CA ARG A 63 7.17 -3.55 -1.94
C ARG A 63 8.49 -4.11 -1.40
N ARG A 64 9.45 -4.50 -2.24
CA ARG A 64 10.66 -5.25 -1.83
C ARG A 64 11.43 -4.62 -0.68
N HIS A 65 11.52 -3.30 -0.65
CA HIS A 65 12.25 -2.57 0.38
C HIS A 65 11.36 -1.64 1.22
N ALA A 66 10.05 -1.89 1.24
CA ALA A 66 9.16 -1.25 2.20
C ALA A 66 9.37 -1.82 3.61
N ASP A 67 9.19 -0.99 4.64
CA ASP A 67 9.10 -1.45 6.02
C ASP A 67 7.69 -1.92 6.34
N ALA A 68 6.69 -1.23 5.79
CA ALA A 68 5.29 -1.54 5.99
C ALA A 68 4.46 -1.43 4.70
N VAL A 69 3.45 -2.29 4.60
CA VAL A 69 2.35 -2.19 3.64
C VAL A 69 1.11 -1.75 4.41
N LEU A 70 0.63 -0.55 4.15
CA LEU A 70 -0.53 0.05 4.81
C LEU A 70 -1.77 -0.14 3.95
N VAL A 71 -2.80 -0.79 4.49
CA VAL A 71 -4.01 -1.15 3.75
C VAL A 71 -5.26 -1.11 4.63
N GLY A 72 -6.41 -0.78 4.04
CA GLY A 72 -7.70 -0.79 4.73
C GLY A 72 -8.31 -2.19 4.83
N ALA A 73 -9.02 -2.47 5.92
CA ALA A 73 -9.70 -3.75 6.16
C ALA A 73 -10.67 -4.17 5.04
N GLY A 74 -11.34 -3.19 4.41
CA GLY A 74 -12.20 -3.46 3.25
C GLY A 74 -11.45 -4.07 2.08
N THR A 75 -10.26 -3.55 1.78
CA THR A 75 -9.37 -4.07 0.72
C THR A 75 -8.84 -5.45 1.08
N ILE A 76 -8.44 -5.68 2.35
CA ILE A 76 -8.04 -7.00 2.82
C ILE A 76 -9.12 -8.05 2.57
N ARG A 77 -10.38 -7.73 2.84
CA ARG A 77 -11.50 -8.67 2.63
C ARG A 77 -11.82 -8.88 1.15
N ALA A 78 -11.73 -7.83 0.34
CA ALA A 78 -12.08 -7.91 -1.08
C ALA A 78 -10.99 -8.62 -1.90
N GLU A 79 -9.73 -8.22 -1.73
CA GLU A 79 -8.61 -8.64 -2.60
C GLU A 79 -7.95 -9.96 -2.17
N GLY A 80 -8.28 -10.50 -1.00
CA GLY A 80 -7.74 -11.77 -0.54
C GLY A 80 -6.22 -11.75 -0.35
N TYR A 81 -5.72 -10.78 0.41
CA TYR A 81 -4.27 -10.65 0.67
C TYR A 81 -3.64 -11.92 1.21
N GLY A 82 -2.56 -12.37 0.59
CA GLY A 82 -1.73 -13.47 1.06
C GLY A 82 -0.75 -13.04 2.16
N ALA A 83 -0.01 -14.03 2.67
CA ALA A 83 1.02 -13.79 3.69
C ALA A 83 2.17 -12.92 3.18
N MET A 84 2.65 -12.00 4.01
CA MET A 84 3.88 -11.24 3.77
C MET A 84 5.08 -12.10 4.16
N LYS A 85 5.73 -12.70 3.16
CA LYS A 85 6.84 -13.63 3.38
C LYS A 85 8.20 -12.95 3.19
N ALA A 86 9.16 -13.34 4.03
CA ALA A 86 10.57 -13.04 3.77
C ALA A 86 11.01 -13.68 2.44
N LYS A 87 11.74 -12.91 1.65
CA LYS A 87 12.32 -13.38 0.38
C LYS A 87 13.82 -13.52 0.56
N PRO A 88 14.40 -14.73 0.37
CA PRO A 88 15.85 -14.93 0.52
C PRO A 88 16.69 -13.96 -0.33
N ALA A 89 16.24 -13.64 -1.54
CA ALA A 89 16.92 -12.70 -2.43
C ALA A 89 17.03 -11.26 -1.86
N ASP A 90 16.16 -10.88 -0.92
CA ASP A 90 16.12 -9.55 -0.34
C ASP A 90 16.80 -9.48 1.04
N ALA A 91 17.19 -10.64 1.62
CA ALA A 91 17.62 -10.75 3.01
C ALA A 91 18.81 -9.86 3.35
N ASP A 92 19.87 -9.91 2.54
CA ASP A 92 21.09 -9.13 2.79
C ASP A 92 20.84 -7.63 2.63
N ALA A 93 20.10 -7.23 1.60
CA ALA A 93 19.77 -5.82 1.34
C ALA A 93 18.89 -5.24 2.45
N ARG A 94 17.90 -5.99 2.93
CA ARG A 94 17.04 -5.57 4.05
C ARG A 94 17.82 -5.50 5.37
N ALA A 95 18.65 -6.50 5.66
CA ALA A 95 19.51 -6.51 6.86
C ALA A 95 20.50 -5.34 6.88
N ALA A 96 21.13 -5.01 5.75
CA ALA A 96 22.05 -3.88 5.61
C ALA A 96 21.37 -2.52 5.88
N GLN A 97 20.04 -2.45 5.70
CA GLN A 97 19.22 -1.27 5.97
C GLN A 97 18.53 -1.30 7.34
N GLY A 98 18.81 -2.32 8.17
CA GLY A 98 18.19 -2.49 9.49
C GLY A 98 16.70 -2.81 9.43
N GLN A 99 16.21 -3.33 8.30
CA GLN A 99 14.80 -3.70 8.11
C GLN A 99 14.51 -5.10 8.64
N ALA A 100 13.26 -5.36 9.02
CA ALA A 100 12.77 -6.71 9.31
C ALA A 100 12.84 -7.60 8.06
N PRO A 101 12.91 -8.95 8.20
CA PRO A 101 13.01 -9.89 7.08
C PRO A 101 11.92 -9.74 6.00
N ALA A 102 10.72 -9.30 6.39
CA ALA A 102 9.62 -9.00 5.48
C ALA A 102 8.97 -7.66 5.85
N PRO A 103 8.22 -7.01 4.94
CA PRO A 103 7.38 -5.89 5.28
C PRO A 103 6.32 -6.28 6.32
N VAL A 104 6.05 -5.40 7.28
CA VAL A 104 4.91 -5.54 8.19
C VAL A 104 3.63 -5.14 7.45
N ILE A 105 2.61 -5.99 7.43
CA ILE A 105 1.29 -5.58 6.98
C ILE A 105 0.61 -4.77 8.08
N ALA A 106 0.27 -3.52 7.79
CA ALA A 106 -0.42 -2.60 8.69
C ALA A 106 -1.85 -2.39 8.19
N ILE A 107 -2.83 -2.80 8.98
CA ILE A 107 -4.24 -2.84 8.58
C ILE A 107 -5.03 -1.79 9.36
N VAL A 108 -5.66 -0.87 8.64
CA VAL A 108 -6.60 0.09 9.23
C VAL A 108 -7.98 -0.55 9.29
N SER A 109 -8.45 -0.87 10.49
CA SER A 109 -9.71 -1.58 10.72
C SER A 109 -10.52 -0.96 11.86
N PRO A 110 -11.41 0.01 11.60
CA PRO A 110 -12.21 0.63 12.64
C PRO A 110 -13.07 -0.34 13.45
N SER A 111 -13.53 -1.43 12.83
CA SER A 111 -14.49 -2.40 13.43
C SER A 111 -13.89 -3.75 13.77
N LEU A 112 -12.61 -4.00 13.50
CA LEU A 112 -11.96 -5.31 13.69
C LEU A 112 -12.60 -6.48 12.91
N ASP A 113 -13.43 -6.17 11.90
CA ASP A 113 -13.99 -7.16 10.98
C ASP A 113 -12.90 -7.57 9.97
N LEU A 114 -12.16 -8.63 10.31
CA LEU A 114 -10.99 -9.12 9.60
C LEU A 114 -11.02 -10.64 9.43
N PRO A 115 -10.44 -11.18 8.35
CA PRO A 115 -10.33 -12.62 8.11
C PRO A 115 -9.18 -13.23 8.93
N TRP A 116 -9.31 -13.28 10.25
CA TRP A 116 -8.26 -13.65 11.20
C TRP A 116 -7.61 -15.02 10.93
N ASP A 117 -8.35 -15.95 10.30
CA ASP A 117 -7.87 -17.30 9.97
C ASP A 117 -7.15 -17.37 8.61
N SER A 118 -7.03 -16.23 7.88
CA SER A 118 -6.38 -16.23 6.58
C SER A 118 -4.85 -16.34 6.70
N ALA A 119 -4.21 -16.79 5.62
CA ALA A 119 -2.75 -16.89 5.52
C ALA A 119 -2.03 -15.55 5.79
N LEU A 120 -2.70 -14.42 5.55
CA LEU A 120 -2.18 -13.11 5.90
C LEU A 120 -1.80 -13.01 7.38
N PHE A 121 -2.64 -13.54 8.27
CA PHE A 121 -2.42 -13.51 9.71
C PHE A 121 -1.59 -14.70 10.20
N THR A 122 -1.90 -15.91 9.73
CA THR A 122 -1.28 -17.13 10.25
C THR A 122 0.14 -17.37 9.75
N ASP A 123 0.44 -16.90 8.53
CA ASP A 123 1.64 -17.30 7.80
C ASP A 123 2.61 -16.15 7.48
N SER A 124 2.26 -14.90 7.77
CA SER A 124 3.19 -13.77 7.57
C SER A 124 4.44 -13.92 8.43
N THR A 125 5.60 -13.53 7.88
CA THR A 125 6.88 -13.58 8.58
C THR A 125 6.86 -12.66 9.79
N GLU A 126 6.46 -11.41 9.57
CA GLU A 126 6.29 -10.42 10.63
C GLU A 126 4.82 -10.42 11.12
N PRO A 127 4.59 -10.28 12.43
CA PRO A 127 3.24 -10.15 12.96
C PRO A 127 2.48 -8.98 12.33
N PRO A 128 1.26 -9.21 11.81
CA PRO A 128 0.44 -8.12 11.31
C PRO A 128 0.14 -7.07 12.40
N LEU A 129 0.15 -5.79 12.01
CA LEU A 129 -0.23 -4.67 12.86
C LEU A 129 -1.65 -4.22 12.49
N VAL A 130 -2.57 -4.21 13.44
CA VAL A 130 -3.95 -3.77 13.23
C VAL A 130 -4.20 -2.51 14.04
N LEU A 131 -4.51 -1.42 13.34
CA LEU A 131 -4.86 -0.15 13.93
C LEU A 131 -6.39 -0.01 13.97
N THR A 132 -6.95 0.27 15.13
CA THR A 132 -8.40 0.30 15.34
C THR A 132 -8.82 1.51 16.18
N ALA A 133 -10.04 2.01 15.92
CA ALA A 133 -10.75 2.94 16.79
C ALA A 133 -11.73 2.21 17.73
N ALA A 134 -12.11 0.97 17.41
CA ALA A 134 -12.99 0.19 18.27
C ALA A 134 -12.25 -0.22 19.55
N GLU A 135 -12.89 -0.05 20.71
CA GLU A 135 -12.43 -0.66 21.96
C GLU A 135 -12.46 -2.19 21.79
N PRO A 136 -11.31 -2.87 21.80
CA PRO A 136 -11.31 -4.32 21.58
C PRO A 136 -11.89 -5.04 22.77
N ASP A 137 -12.94 -5.83 22.54
CA ASP A 137 -13.47 -6.76 23.53
C ASP A 137 -12.53 -7.97 23.73
N ALA A 138 -12.86 -8.84 24.70
CA ALA A 138 -12.06 -10.01 25.02
C ALA A 138 -11.92 -10.96 23.82
N ASP A 139 -12.99 -11.15 23.05
CA ASP A 139 -13.01 -12.04 21.89
C ASP A 139 -12.12 -11.48 20.75
N ALA A 140 -12.14 -10.17 20.53
CA ALA A 140 -11.27 -9.52 19.56
C ALA A 140 -9.79 -9.64 19.96
N LEU A 141 -9.48 -9.46 21.25
CA LEU A 141 -8.12 -9.63 21.78
C LEU A 141 -7.64 -11.08 21.63
N ASP A 142 -8.50 -12.06 21.89
CA ASP A 142 -8.14 -13.47 21.76
C ASP A 142 -7.94 -13.87 20.30
N ARG A 143 -8.78 -13.41 19.38
CA ARG A 143 -8.58 -13.60 17.93
C ARG A 143 -7.27 -13.00 17.46
N ALA A 144 -6.96 -11.78 17.86
CA ALA A 144 -5.71 -11.13 17.50
C ALA A 144 -4.49 -11.90 18.03
N ARG A 145 -4.53 -12.39 19.27
CA ARG A 145 -3.45 -13.22 19.85
C ARG A 145 -3.25 -14.52 19.08
N GLN A 146 -4.34 -15.24 18.76
CA GLN A 146 -4.29 -16.48 17.98
C GLN A 146 -3.72 -16.24 16.58
N ALA A 147 -4.08 -15.11 15.97
CA ALA A 147 -3.57 -14.65 14.68
C ALA A 147 -2.17 -14.02 14.76
N ARG A 148 -1.53 -13.98 15.92
CA ARG A 148 -0.23 -13.32 16.17
C ARG A 148 -0.20 -11.84 15.80
N ALA A 149 -1.36 -11.19 15.69
CA ALA A 149 -1.47 -9.79 15.32
C ALA A 149 -1.24 -8.88 16.54
N THR A 150 -0.64 -7.71 16.29
CA THR A 150 -0.53 -6.64 17.27
C THR A 150 -1.68 -5.67 17.07
N LEU A 151 -2.55 -5.49 18.07
CA LEU A 151 -3.58 -4.45 18.05
C LEU A 151 -3.02 -3.13 18.59
N VAL A 152 -3.34 -2.04 17.91
CA VAL A 152 -3.09 -0.67 18.37
C VAL A 152 -4.41 0.08 18.33
N HIS A 153 -4.88 0.46 19.50
CA HIS A 153 -6.11 1.21 19.68
C HIS A 153 -5.82 2.71 19.73
N ALA A 154 -6.52 3.49 18.93
CA ALA A 154 -6.47 4.94 19.01
C ALA A 154 -7.29 5.43 20.22
N ALA A 155 -6.85 6.52 20.85
CA ALA A 155 -7.65 7.17 21.87
C ALA A 155 -8.82 7.92 21.21
N GLY A 156 -10.05 7.46 21.39
CA GLY A 156 -11.26 8.04 20.80
C GLY A 156 -11.90 7.19 19.73
N ASP A 157 -12.93 7.72 19.09
CA ASP A 157 -13.82 7.00 18.18
C ASP A 157 -13.29 6.98 16.73
N ASP A 158 -12.21 7.71 16.44
CA ASP A 158 -11.66 7.90 15.11
C ASP A 158 -10.23 7.34 14.98
N LEU A 159 -9.83 7.03 13.74
CA LEU A 159 -8.45 6.69 13.36
C LEU A 159 -7.86 7.81 12.49
N PRO A 160 -7.32 8.88 13.09
CA PRO A 160 -6.70 9.94 12.32
C PRO A 160 -5.53 9.41 11.49
N PRO A 161 -5.37 9.84 10.22
CA PRO A 161 -4.26 9.40 9.37
C PRO A 161 -2.88 9.67 9.97
N ASP A 162 -2.71 10.79 10.68
CA ASP A 162 -1.47 11.11 11.41
C ASP A 162 -1.16 10.05 12.47
N PHE A 163 -2.16 9.67 13.29
CA PHE A 163 -2.00 8.59 14.27
C PHE A 163 -1.55 7.29 13.63
N VAL A 164 -2.13 6.94 12.47
CA VAL A 164 -1.78 5.72 11.73
C VAL A 164 -0.32 5.76 11.31
N VAL A 165 0.10 6.84 10.64
CA VAL A 165 1.47 6.97 10.12
C VAL A 165 2.48 7.11 11.26
N ASP A 166 2.20 7.93 12.28
CA ASP A 166 3.09 8.12 13.45
C ASP A 166 3.27 6.82 14.25
N THR A 167 2.21 5.99 14.32
CA THR A 167 2.29 4.67 14.93
C THR A 167 3.29 3.76 14.20
N LEU A 168 3.32 3.79 12.87
CA LEU A 168 4.30 3.04 12.07
C LEU A 168 5.71 3.59 12.29
N VAL A 169 5.87 4.90 12.16
CA VAL A 169 7.16 5.59 12.31
C VAL A 169 7.78 5.36 13.70
N SER A 170 6.97 5.41 14.76
CA SER A 170 7.43 5.16 16.14
C SER A 170 7.95 3.73 16.36
N ARG A 171 7.57 2.80 15.49
CA ARG A 171 8.03 1.41 15.44
C ARG A 171 9.22 1.20 14.51
N GLY A 172 9.77 2.28 13.93
CA GLY A 172 10.86 2.21 12.95
C GLY A 172 10.42 1.90 11.52
N LEU A 173 9.11 1.78 11.28
CA LEU A 173 8.55 1.49 9.95
C LEU A 173 8.38 2.79 9.17
N ARG A 174 9.43 3.23 8.48
CA ARG A 174 9.50 4.55 7.85
C ARG A 174 9.19 4.55 6.36
N ARG A 175 9.47 3.43 5.66
CA ARG A 175 9.20 3.22 4.25
C ARG A 175 7.85 2.54 4.10
N ILE A 176 6.81 3.33 3.87
CA ILE A 176 5.42 2.88 3.92
C ILE A 176 4.84 2.88 2.50
N VAL A 177 4.36 1.73 2.04
CA VAL A 177 3.54 1.63 0.81
C VAL A 177 2.08 1.60 1.22
N CYS A 178 1.32 2.63 0.86
CA CYS A 178 -0.13 2.70 1.07
C CYS A 178 -0.84 2.14 -0.18
N GLU A 179 -1.48 1.00 -0.03
CA GLU A 179 -2.23 0.31 -1.09
C GLU A 179 -3.74 0.57 -1.03
N GLY A 180 -4.12 1.56 -0.29
CA GLY A 180 -5.51 2.01 -0.16
C GLY A 180 -6.34 1.08 0.76
N GLY A 181 -7.66 0.78 0.55
CA GLY A 181 -8.54 1.29 -0.50
C GLY A 181 -8.80 2.81 -0.53
N PRO A 182 -9.76 3.18 -1.36
CA PRO A 182 -9.96 4.58 -1.72
C PRO A 182 -10.14 5.52 -0.52
N ARG A 183 -10.88 5.11 0.50
CA ARG A 183 -11.09 5.91 1.72
C ARG A 183 -9.80 6.17 2.50
N LEU A 184 -8.96 5.14 2.65
CA LEU A 184 -7.68 5.28 3.35
C LEU A 184 -6.73 6.16 2.56
N LEU A 185 -6.64 5.94 1.24
CA LEU A 185 -5.80 6.77 0.36
C LEU A 185 -6.24 8.23 0.40
N GLU A 186 -7.54 8.50 0.30
CA GLU A 186 -8.06 9.86 0.43
C GLU A 186 -7.70 10.48 1.78
N ALA A 187 -7.87 9.74 2.88
CA ALA A 187 -7.58 10.23 4.22
C ALA A 187 -6.11 10.62 4.39
N VAL A 188 -5.16 9.75 3.98
CA VAL A 188 -3.72 10.04 4.06
C VAL A 188 -3.30 11.16 3.09
N THR A 189 -3.98 11.28 1.94
CA THR A 189 -3.73 12.38 0.98
C THR A 189 -4.24 13.72 1.53
N ARG A 190 -5.44 13.74 2.10
CA ARG A 190 -6.05 14.93 2.72
C ARG A 190 -5.19 15.44 3.89
N ALA A 191 -4.64 14.55 4.69
CA ALA A 191 -3.71 14.87 5.77
C ALA A 191 -2.33 15.34 5.28
N GLY A 192 -2.07 15.33 3.96
CA GLY A 192 -0.77 15.73 3.42
C GLY A 192 0.36 14.77 3.73
N LEU A 193 0.06 13.49 3.98
CA LEU A 193 1.02 12.49 4.40
C LEU A 193 1.65 11.71 3.24
N VAL A 194 1.09 11.80 2.02
CA VAL A 194 1.61 11.14 0.82
C VAL A 194 2.79 11.94 0.27
N ASP A 195 3.93 11.29 0.14
CA ASP A 195 5.18 11.86 -0.39
C ASP A 195 5.39 11.48 -1.86
N GLU A 196 4.88 10.32 -2.26
CA GLU A 196 5.03 9.77 -3.62
C GLU A 196 3.75 9.04 -4.05
N ALA A 197 3.40 9.15 -5.33
CA ALA A 197 2.26 8.46 -5.92
C ALA A 197 2.72 7.64 -7.13
N ASP A 198 2.63 6.32 -7.00
CA ASP A 198 2.94 5.35 -8.05
C ASP A 198 1.61 4.85 -8.62
N ILE A 199 1.19 5.47 -9.72
CA ILE A 199 -0.13 5.22 -10.32
C ILE A 199 0.02 4.49 -11.64
N THR A 200 -0.54 3.30 -11.71
CA THR A 200 -0.68 2.57 -12.97
C THR A 200 -1.98 2.95 -13.66
N VAL A 201 -1.90 3.34 -14.92
CA VAL A 201 -3.06 3.53 -15.80
C VAL A 201 -3.18 2.29 -16.69
N SER A 202 -4.21 1.51 -16.45
CA SER A 202 -4.58 0.34 -17.26
C SER A 202 -5.26 0.80 -18.56
N PRO A 203 -4.97 0.16 -19.72
CA PRO A 203 -5.57 0.53 -21.00
C PRO A 203 -7.02 0.05 -21.16
N LEU A 204 -7.80 0.05 -20.09
CA LEU A 204 -9.15 -0.49 -20.02
C LEU A 204 -10.17 0.60 -19.64
N PHE A 205 -11.43 0.37 -20.00
CA PHE A 205 -12.61 1.06 -19.46
C PHE A 205 -13.39 0.07 -18.62
N ALA A 206 -13.72 0.41 -17.38
CA ALA A 206 -14.50 -0.44 -16.48
C ALA A 206 -15.90 0.12 -16.18
N GLY A 207 -16.15 1.38 -16.54
CA GLY A 207 -17.36 2.11 -16.17
C GLY A 207 -17.25 2.73 -14.77
N LEU A 208 -17.71 3.96 -14.63
CA LEU A 208 -17.60 4.74 -13.37
C LEU A 208 -18.52 4.26 -12.24
N ALA A 209 -19.30 3.18 -12.43
CA ALA A 209 -20.24 2.66 -11.44
C ALA A 209 -19.56 2.24 -10.11
N HIS A 210 -18.24 2.03 -10.13
CA HIS A 210 -17.46 1.57 -8.97
C HIS A 210 -16.61 2.67 -8.33
N ALA A 211 -16.76 3.92 -8.74
CA ALA A 211 -16.12 5.03 -8.03
C ALA A 211 -16.69 5.09 -6.61
N THR A 212 -15.89 4.71 -5.62
CA THR A 212 -16.23 4.91 -4.22
C THR A 212 -16.42 6.41 -4.04
N ARG A 213 -17.64 6.85 -3.69
CA ARG A 213 -17.86 8.26 -3.34
C ARG A 213 -17.05 8.56 -2.09
N THR A 214 -16.00 9.34 -2.28
CA THR A 214 -15.25 9.97 -1.23
C THR A 214 -15.73 11.42 -1.07
N GLU A 215 -15.42 12.04 0.03
CA GLU A 215 -15.83 13.45 0.26
C GLU A 215 -15.03 14.43 -0.61
N GLY A 216 -13.96 13.93 -1.25
CA GLY A 216 -13.02 14.74 -2.01
C GLY A 216 -12.05 15.53 -1.12
N LEU A 217 -11.12 16.22 -1.76
CA LEU A 217 -10.14 17.06 -1.08
C LEU A 217 -10.61 18.52 -1.10
N GLU A 218 -10.44 19.24 0.01
CA GLU A 218 -10.72 20.70 0.07
C GLU A 218 -9.79 21.49 -0.85
N LYS A 219 -8.56 21.00 -1.03
CA LYS A 219 -7.55 21.59 -1.92
C LYS A 219 -6.88 20.51 -2.74
N VAL A 220 -6.57 20.83 -3.99
CA VAL A 220 -5.76 19.95 -4.82
C VAL A 220 -4.35 19.82 -4.28
N VAL A 221 -3.79 18.59 -4.31
CA VAL A 221 -2.40 18.31 -3.93
C VAL A 221 -1.63 18.03 -5.21
N GLY A 222 -0.57 18.79 -5.46
CA GLY A 222 0.25 18.66 -6.66
C GLY A 222 1.45 17.73 -6.45
N PHE A 223 1.80 17.01 -7.52
CA PHE A 223 2.98 16.15 -7.58
C PHE A 223 3.70 16.38 -8.90
N GLY A 224 5.03 16.27 -8.91
CA GLY A 224 5.86 16.31 -10.12
C GLY A 224 6.04 14.90 -10.70
N LEU A 225 5.92 14.77 -12.03
CA LEU A 225 6.18 13.51 -12.70
C LEU A 225 7.69 13.25 -12.77
N GLU A 226 8.15 12.12 -12.24
CA GLU A 226 9.54 11.69 -12.27
C GLU A 226 9.83 10.82 -13.50
N HIS A 227 9.03 9.78 -13.71
CA HIS A 227 9.14 8.93 -14.90
C HIS A 227 7.82 8.19 -15.21
N VAL A 228 7.80 7.59 -16.40
CA VAL A 228 6.76 6.64 -16.81
C VAL A 228 7.44 5.38 -17.33
N LEU A 229 7.13 4.25 -16.74
CA LEU A 229 7.39 2.93 -17.33
C LEU A 229 6.18 2.53 -18.18
N THR A 230 6.41 1.76 -19.24
CA THR A 230 5.33 1.28 -20.09
C THR A 230 5.60 -0.14 -20.57
N ALA A 231 4.57 -0.97 -20.49
CA ALA A 231 4.55 -2.30 -21.08
C ALA A 231 3.10 -2.71 -21.33
N GLU A 232 2.82 -3.44 -22.40
CA GLU A 232 1.49 -3.99 -22.73
C GLU A 232 0.37 -2.94 -22.77
N GLY A 233 0.70 -1.69 -23.06
CA GLY A 233 -0.26 -0.56 -23.07
C GLY A 233 -0.51 0.07 -21.70
N PHE A 234 0.03 -0.49 -20.61
CA PHE A 234 -0.03 0.11 -19.27
C PHE A 234 0.95 1.27 -19.15
N LEU A 235 0.57 2.30 -18.39
CA LEU A 235 1.45 3.41 -18.00
C LEU A 235 1.64 3.37 -16.48
N MET A 236 2.85 3.08 -16.03
CA MET A 236 3.21 3.05 -14.61
C MET A 236 3.94 4.35 -14.30
N CYS A 237 3.20 5.30 -13.74
CA CYS A 237 3.65 6.67 -13.53
C CYS A 237 4.13 6.85 -12.09
N ARG A 238 5.35 7.34 -11.93
CA ARG A 238 5.88 7.75 -10.63
C ARG A 238 5.84 9.26 -10.50
N TYR A 239 5.16 9.73 -9.46
CA TYR A 239 5.05 11.14 -9.11
C TYR A 239 5.60 11.38 -7.71
N VAL A 240 6.33 12.47 -7.51
CA VAL A 240 6.87 12.87 -6.20
C VAL A 240 6.33 14.23 -5.82
N ARG A 241 6.03 14.41 -4.56
CA ARG A 241 5.57 15.67 -3.99
C ARG A 241 6.74 16.66 -3.94
N GLY A 242 6.53 17.86 -4.48
CA GLY A 242 7.50 18.97 -4.45
C GLY A 242 7.48 19.74 -3.12
#